data_6d8d2ac8967d3dcc98f03fb971652f9c
#
_entry.id   6d8d2ac8967d3dcc98f03fb971652f9c
#
_cell.length_a   1.000
_cell.length_b   1.000
_cell.length_c   1.000
_cell.angle_alpha   90.00
_cell.angle_beta   90.00
_cell.angle_gamma   90.00
#
_symmetry.space_group_name_H-M   'P 1'
#
loop_
_entity.id
_entity.type
_entity.pdbx_description
1 polymer ?
#
loop_
_entity_poly.entity_id
_entity_poly.type
_entity_poly.pdbx_seq_one_letter_code
_entity_poly.pdbx_strand_id
1 'polypeptide(L)'
;MKHMTLSEITDACCGIYCGDPAFLDCEVSSVAIDSRKVVKDTLFVAIKGARVDGHSFIPQVMEAGALCSLSEQDLGDVDYPYIRVSSCTEALKDLAEHYRRSLDIKVVGITGSVGKTSTKEMIASVLSEKYNVLKTEGNFNNEIGLPLT
;
A
#
# COMPACT_ATOMS: atom_id res chain seq x y z
N MET A 1 -0.53 -3.68 -7.76
CA MET A 1 -1.28 -4.73 -7.04
C MET A 1 -2.30 -5.27 -8.02
N LYS A 2 -2.47 -6.57 -8.15
CA LYS A 2 -3.41 -7.13 -9.14
C LYS A 2 -4.53 -7.87 -8.41
N HIS A 3 -5.77 -7.68 -8.89
CA HIS A 3 -6.95 -8.43 -8.44
C HIS A 3 -7.28 -8.30 -6.94
N MET A 4 -7.19 -7.11 -6.37
CA MET A 4 -7.74 -6.83 -5.04
C MET A 4 -8.85 -5.81 -5.14
N THR A 5 -10.03 -6.21 -4.71
CA THR A 5 -11.23 -5.36 -4.65
C THR A 5 -11.23 -4.50 -3.39
N LEU A 6 -12.02 -3.43 -3.39
CA LEU A 6 -12.18 -2.60 -2.17
C LEU A 6 -12.79 -3.40 -1.01
N SER A 7 -13.63 -4.40 -1.30
CA SER A 7 -14.16 -5.31 -0.27
C SER A 7 -13.04 -6.10 0.40
N GLU A 8 -12.17 -6.76 -0.38
CA GLU A 8 -11.03 -7.51 0.15
C GLU A 8 -10.04 -6.64 0.92
N ILE A 9 -9.80 -5.41 0.45
CA ILE A 9 -8.95 -4.42 1.13
C ILE A 9 -9.55 -4.01 2.48
N THR A 10 -10.85 -3.76 2.51
CA THR A 10 -11.58 -3.42 3.73
C THR A 10 -11.43 -4.51 4.78
N ASP A 11 -11.63 -5.76 4.38
CA ASP A 11 -11.50 -6.93 5.25
C ASP A 11 -10.04 -7.11 5.72
N ALA A 12 -9.08 -7.02 4.80
CA ALA A 12 -7.65 -7.17 5.10
C ALA A 12 -7.15 -6.13 6.10
N CYS A 13 -7.65 -4.89 6.01
CA CYS A 13 -7.28 -3.80 6.91
C CYS A 13 -8.13 -3.73 8.19
N CYS A 14 -9.09 -4.64 8.38
CA CYS A 14 -10.09 -4.55 9.45
C CYS A 14 -10.76 -3.16 9.52
N GLY A 15 -10.99 -2.55 8.36
CA GLY A 15 -11.51 -1.20 8.21
C GLY A 15 -13.03 -1.14 8.14
N ILE A 16 -13.55 0.08 8.10
CA ILE A 16 -14.96 0.37 7.86
C ILE A 16 -15.05 1.07 6.50
N TYR A 17 -15.69 0.44 5.55
CA TYR A 17 -15.95 1.05 4.25
C TYR A 17 -16.99 2.15 4.37
N CYS A 18 -16.71 3.30 3.78
CA CYS A 18 -17.58 4.47 3.72
C CYS A 18 -17.66 4.92 2.25
N GLY A 19 -18.83 4.78 1.65
CA GLY A 19 -19.09 5.16 0.26
C GLY A 19 -20.19 4.33 -0.39
N ASP A 20 -20.38 4.51 -1.71
CA ASP A 20 -21.38 3.75 -2.45
C ASP A 20 -20.93 2.27 -2.56
N PRO A 21 -21.79 1.31 -2.14
CA PRO A 21 -21.50 -0.13 -2.25
C PRO A 21 -21.15 -0.61 -3.67
N ALA A 22 -21.54 0.13 -4.71
CA ALA A 22 -21.21 -0.19 -6.09
C ALA A 22 -19.69 -0.23 -6.36
N PHE A 23 -18.89 0.45 -5.55
CA PHE A 23 -17.43 0.44 -5.69
C PHE A 23 -16.74 -0.74 -4.99
N LEU A 24 -17.43 -1.51 -4.15
CA LEU A 24 -16.83 -2.60 -3.38
C LEU A 24 -16.13 -3.65 -4.25
N ASP A 25 -16.67 -3.93 -5.43
CA ASP A 25 -16.11 -4.90 -6.38
C ASP A 25 -15.07 -4.27 -7.33
N CYS A 26 -14.78 -2.98 -7.21
CA CYS A 26 -13.77 -2.33 -8.03
C CYS A 26 -12.37 -2.74 -7.57
N GLU A 27 -11.52 -3.06 -8.54
CA GLU A 27 -10.14 -3.47 -8.29
C GLU A 27 -9.20 -2.27 -8.21
N VAL A 28 -8.27 -2.32 -7.27
CA VAL A 28 -7.21 -1.33 -7.11
C VAL A 28 -6.02 -1.70 -8.00
N SER A 29 -5.52 -0.73 -8.76
CA SER A 29 -4.36 -0.91 -9.65
C SER A 29 -3.03 -0.76 -8.92
N SER A 30 -2.96 0.12 -7.93
CA SER A 30 -1.72 0.47 -7.20
C SER A 30 -2.02 1.02 -5.81
N VAL A 31 -0.99 1.05 -4.96
CA VAL A 31 -1.03 1.69 -3.63
C VAL A 31 -0.03 2.84 -3.60
N ALA A 32 -0.44 4.00 -3.10
CA ALA A 32 0.42 5.17 -2.97
C ALA A 32 0.24 5.85 -1.61
N ILE A 33 1.35 6.34 -1.05
CA ILE A 33 1.41 7.22 0.13
C ILE A 33 1.82 8.64 -0.24
N ASP A 34 2.32 8.84 -1.47
CA ASP A 34 2.74 10.12 -2.01
C ASP A 34 1.68 10.58 -3.02
N SER A 35 1.02 11.70 -2.75
CA SER A 35 -0.05 12.25 -3.59
C SER A 35 0.40 12.51 -5.04
N ARG A 36 1.70 12.72 -5.28
CA ARG A 36 2.27 12.97 -6.62
C ARG A 36 2.40 11.69 -7.47
N LYS A 37 2.30 10.51 -6.83
CA LYS A 37 2.41 9.20 -7.48
C LYS A 37 1.05 8.54 -7.73
N VAL A 38 -0.02 9.24 -7.39
CA VAL A 38 -1.37 8.74 -7.63
C VAL A 38 -1.66 8.70 -9.12
N VAL A 39 -2.17 7.56 -9.56
CA VAL A 39 -2.67 7.31 -10.91
C VAL A 39 -4.09 6.78 -10.83
N LYS A 40 -4.72 6.54 -11.97
CA LYS A 40 -6.08 6.00 -12.01
C LYS A 40 -6.18 4.67 -11.23
N ASP A 41 -7.26 4.52 -10.49
CA ASP A 41 -7.59 3.34 -9.68
C ASP A 41 -6.55 3.04 -8.57
N THR A 42 -5.86 4.07 -8.06
CA THR A 42 -4.93 3.96 -6.93
C THR A 42 -5.70 3.93 -5.60
N LEU A 43 -5.26 3.07 -4.66
CA LEU A 43 -5.56 3.20 -3.24
C LEU A 43 -4.56 4.19 -2.62
N PHE A 44 -5.04 5.32 -2.16
CA PHE A 44 -4.18 6.28 -1.45
C PHE A 44 -4.20 5.99 0.06
N VAL A 45 -3.03 5.90 0.68
CA VAL A 45 -2.90 5.68 2.13
C VAL A 45 -2.49 7.00 2.79
N ALA A 46 -3.42 7.60 3.52
CA ALA A 46 -3.23 8.90 4.15
C ALA A 46 -2.44 8.79 5.46
N ILE A 47 -1.12 8.71 5.37
CA ILE A 47 -0.25 8.62 6.55
C ILE A 47 0.04 10.01 7.10
N LYS A 48 -0.11 10.18 8.41
CA LYS A 48 0.30 11.38 9.11
C LYS A 48 1.81 11.37 9.35
N GLY A 49 2.53 12.15 8.56
CA GLY A 49 3.97 12.34 8.72
C GLY A 49 4.33 13.41 9.76
N ALA A 50 5.61 13.53 10.08
CA ALA A 50 6.11 14.52 11.05
C ALA A 50 5.93 15.98 10.60
N ARG A 51 5.91 16.24 9.29
CA ARG A 51 5.83 17.60 8.72
C ARG A 51 4.52 17.88 8.00
N VAL A 52 3.90 16.84 7.46
CA VAL A 52 2.72 16.95 6.60
C VAL A 52 1.76 15.81 6.95
N ASP A 53 0.48 16.15 7.05
CA ASP A 53 -0.59 15.17 7.24
C ASP A 53 -1.12 14.73 5.87
N GLY A 54 -1.00 13.44 5.58
CA GLY A 54 -1.48 12.83 4.33
C GLY A 54 -2.98 13.01 4.10
N HIS A 55 -3.76 13.13 5.17
CA HIS A 55 -5.22 13.32 5.08
C HIS A 55 -5.60 14.62 4.34
N SER A 56 -4.76 15.64 4.42
CA SER A 56 -5.00 16.92 3.72
C SER A 56 -4.98 16.80 2.19
N PHE A 57 -4.39 15.72 1.65
CA PHE A 57 -4.32 15.49 0.21
C PHE A 57 -5.45 14.62 -0.34
N ILE A 58 -6.31 14.04 0.52
CA ILE A 58 -7.36 13.13 0.07
C ILE A 58 -8.23 13.76 -1.04
N PRO A 59 -8.79 14.96 -0.90
CA PRO A 59 -9.59 15.53 -1.98
C PRO A 59 -8.82 15.65 -3.30
N GLN A 60 -7.58 16.12 -3.25
CA GLN A 60 -6.74 16.30 -4.42
C GLN A 60 -6.42 14.97 -5.13
N VAL A 61 -6.14 13.90 -4.38
CA VAL A 61 -5.81 12.60 -4.98
C VAL A 61 -7.04 11.92 -5.56
N MET A 62 -8.22 12.15 -4.98
CA MET A 62 -9.48 11.66 -5.54
C MET A 62 -9.78 12.34 -6.88
N GLU A 63 -9.58 13.66 -6.98
CA GLU A 63 -9.67 14.40 -8.26
C GLU A 63 -8.63 13.92 -9.30
N ALA A 64 -7.45 13.49 -8.84
CA ALA A 64 -6.40 12.93 -9.71
C ALA A 64 -6.68 11.49 -10.17
N GLY A 65 -7.77 10.87 -9.72
CA GLY A 65 -8.22 9.55 -10.16
C GLY A 65 -7.91 8.40 -9.20
N ALA A 66 -7.60 8.67 -7.93
CA ALA A 66 -7.60 7.62 -6.92
C ALA A 66 -8.98 6.96 -6.84
N LEU A 67 -9.02 5.65 -6.67
CA LEU A 67 -10.27 4.91 -6.50
C LEU A 67 -10.82 5.04 -5.09
N CYS A 68 -9.94 5.03 -4.09
CA CYS A 68 -10.29 5.03 -2.67
C CYS A 68 -9.12 5.54 -1.84
N SER A 69 -9.39 5.99 -0.61
CA SER A 69 -8.34 6.29 0.37
C SER A 69 -8.50 5.51 1.67
N LEU A 70 -7.37 5.15 2.31
CA LEU A 70 -7.35 4.78 3.73
C LEU A 70 -7.22 6.05 4.56
N SER A 71 -8.06 6.20 5.58
CA SER A 71 -8.09 7.36 6.46
C SER A 71 -8.26 6.95 7.92
N GLU A 72 -7.51 7.58 8.82
CA GLU A 72 -7.72 7.47 10.27
C GLU A 72 -8.85 8.38 10.75
N GLN A 73 -9.26 9.32 9.91
CA GLN A 73 -10.29 10.30 10.19
C GLN A 73 -11.62 9.89 9.56
N ASP A 74 -12.71 10.25 10.22
CA ASP A 74 -14.03 10.24 9.60
C ASP A 74 -14.14 11.44 8.68
N LEU A 75 -14.30 11.19 7.38
CA LEU A 75 -14.38 12.25 6.37
C LEU A 75 -15.81 12.79 6.19
N GLY A 76 -16.79 12.20 6.91
CA GLY A 76 -18.18 12.59 6.82
C GLY A 76 -18.82 12.20 5.49
N ASP A 77 -19.77 13.04 5.05
CA ASP A 77 -20.50 12.84 3.79
C ASP A 77 -19.69 13.43 2.62
N VAL A 78 -18.90 12.55 1.99
CA VAL A 78 -18.08 12.85 0.81
C VAL A 78 -18.57 12.04 -0.39
N ASP A 79 -18.35 12.52 -1.60
CA ASP A 79 -18.81 11.93 -2.86
C ASP A 79 -17.87 10.85 -3.44
N TYR A 80 -16.88 10.42 -2.65
CA TYR A 80 -15.91 9.38 -3.01
C TYR A 80 -15.75 8.34 -1.92
N PRO A 81 -15.39 7.09 -2.27
CA PRO A 81 -15.22 6.04 -1.26
C PRO A 81 -13.93 6.23 -0.46
N TYR A 82 -14.00 5.90 0.83
CA TYR A 82 -12.84 5.76 1.70
C TYR A 82 -13.03 4.60 2.67
N ILE A 83 -11.92 4.07 3.18
CA ILE A 83 -11.93 3.03 4.21
C ILE A 83 -11.35 3.65 5.48
N ARG A 84 -12.17 3.72 6.52
CA ARG A 84 -11.74 4.22 7.82
C ARG A 84 -11.04 3.11 8.59
N VAL A 85 -9.83 3.39 9.07
CA VAL A 85 -8.99 2.47 9.84
C VAL A 85 -8.50 3.12 11.12
N SER A 86 -8.08 2.32 12.09
CA SER A 86 -7.52 2.82 13.35
C SER A 86 -6.10 3.39 13.17
N SER A 87 -5.33 2.84 12.23
CA SER A 87 -3.99 3.29 11.86
C SER A 87 -3.72 2.97 10.40
N CYS A 88 -3.43 3.99 9.60
CA CYS A 88 -3.07 3.81 8.19
C CYS A 88 -1.76 3.05 8.01
N THR A 89 -0.82 3.17 8.96
CA THR A 89 0.45 2.46 8.90
C THR A 89 0.25 0.96 9.17
N GLU A 90 -0.55 0.59 10.17
CA GLU A 90 -0.87 -0.83 10.43
C GLU A 90 -1.72 -1.41 9.30
N ALA A 91 -2.73 -0.70 8.83
CA ALA A 91 -3.55 -1.12 7.69
C ALA A 91 -2.72 -1.39 6.43
N LEU A 92 -1.69 -0.58 6.17
CA LEU A 92 -0.77 -0.81 5.07
C LEU A 92 0.04 -2.11 5.23
N LYS A 93 0.46 -2.44 6.46
CA LYS A 93 1.16 -3.70 6.77
C LYS A 93 0.24 -4.90 6.59
N ASP A 94 -0.97 -4.83 7.14
CA ASP A 94 -1.97 -5.89 7.05
C ASP A 94 -2.35 -6.17 5.59
N LEU A 95 -2.54 -5.12 4.81
CA LEU A 95 -2.80 -5.21 3.37
C LEU A 95 -1.64 -5.88 2.62
N ALA A 96 -0.41 -5.48 2.92
CA ALA A 96 0.79 -6.06 2.30
C ALA A 96 0.95 -7.54 2.68
N GLU A 97 0.69 -7.90 3.94
CA GLU A 97 0.70 -9.29 4.41
C GLU A 97 -0.36 -10.12 3.71
N HIS A 98 -1.60 -9.62 3.63
CA HIS A 98 -2.70 -10.28 2.93
C HIS A 98 -2.35 -10.51 1.45
N TYR A 99 -1.91 -9.47 0.76
CA TYR A 99 -1.50 -9.55 -0.64
C TYR A 99 -0.33 -10.51 -0.84
N ARG A 100 0.70 -10.44 0.02
CA ARG A 100 1.85 -11.36 -0.01
C ARG A 100 1.42 -12.82 0.14
N ARG A 101 0.44 -13.10 1.01
CA ARG A 101 -0.08 -14.46 1.22
C ARG A 101 -0.87 -15.00 0.04
N SER A 102 -1.49 -14.14 -0.77
CA SER A 102 -2.19 -14.52 -1.99
C SER A 102 -1.24 -14.90 -3.14
N LEU A 103 0.07 -14.57 -3.03
CA LEU A 103 1.06 -14.84 -4.06
C LEU A 103 1.81 -16.15 -3.78
N ASP A 104 1.88 -17.03 -4.78
CA ASP A 104 2.75 -18.22 -4.75
C ASP A 104 4.18 -17.85 -5.15
N ILE A 105 4.88 -17.17 -4.24
CA ILE A 105 6.26 -16.71 -4.45
C ILE A 105 7.17 -17.11 -3.30
N LYS A 106 8.47 -17.27 -3.60
CA LYS A 106 9.51 -17.43 -2.59
C LYS A 106 10.00 -16.07 -2.11
N VAL A 107 10.09 -15.90 -0.81
CA VAL A 107 10.57 -14.67 -0.19
C VAL A 107 11.86 -14.94 0.57
N VAL A 108 12.87 -14.11 0.32
CA VAL A 108 14.15 -14.14 1.05
C VAL A 108 14.24 -12.90 1.92
N GLY A 109 14.19 -13.10 3.24
CA GLY A 109 14.38 -12.04 4.23
C GLY A 109 15.85 -11.93 4.63
N ILE A 110 16.40 -10.70 4.69
CA ILE A 110 17.75 -10.41 5.10
C ILE A 110 17.73 -9.52 6.31
N THR A 111 18.27 -10.01 7.41
CA THR A 111 18.42 -9.25 8.66
C THR A 111 19.89 -9.12 9.04
N GLY A 112 20.20 -8.18 9.91
CA GLY A 112 21.56 -7.93 10.41
C GLY A 112 21.81 -6.46 10.71
N SER A 113 22.85 -6.18 11.48
CA SER A 113 23.24 -4.81 11.83
C SER A 113 23.97 -4.09 10.69
N VAL A 114 24.73 -4.82 9.88
CA VAL A 114 25.56 -4.30 8.76
C VAL A 114 25.39 -5.18 7.53
N GLY A 115 25.59 -4.62 6.34
CA GLY A 115 25.71 -5.38 5.09
C GLY A 115 24.39 -5.82 4.44
N LYS A 116 23.23 -5.54 5.02
CA LYS A 116 21.91 -5.95 4.47
C LYS A 116 21.72 -5.56 3.00
N THR A 117 22.02 -4.30 2.65
CA THR A 117 21.86 -3.79 1.28
C THR A 117 22.77 -4.50 0.32
N SER A 118 24.06 -4.65 0.65
CA SER A 118 25.03 -5.35 -0.20
C SER A 118 24.65 -6.82 -0.40
N THR A 119 24.25 -7.49 0.66
CA THR A 119 23.78 -8.89 0.62
C THR A 119 22.53 -9.02 -0.26
N LYS A 120 21.57 -8.10 -0.13
CA LYS A 120 20.37 -8.05 -0.99
C LYS A 120 20.75 -7.92 -2.47
N GLU A 121 21.63 -7.00 -2.80
CA GLU A 121 22.06 -6.78 -4.20
C GLU A 121 22.76 -8.00 -4.77
N MET A 122 23.64 -8.64 -3.99
CA MET A 122 24.34 -9.86 -4.42
C MET A 122 23.37 -11.03 -4.64
N ILE A 123 22.46 -11.28 -3.70
CA ILE A 123 21.45 -12.35 -3.83
C ILE A 123 20.56 -12.09 -5.04
N ALA A 124 20.08 -10.85 -5.21
CA ALA A 124 19.23 -10.48 -6.33
C ALA A 124 19.95 -10.67 -7.66
N SER A 125 21.23 -10.28 -7.76
CA SER A 125 22.04 -10.45 -8.97
C SER A 125 22.15 -11.94 -9.36
N VAL A 126 22.49 -12.81 -8.41
CA VAL A 126 22.61 -14.25 -8.66
C VAL A 126 21.27 -14.88 -9.04
N LEU A 127 20.21 -14.54 -8.33
CA LEU A 127 18.89 -15.12 -8.60
C LEU A 127 18.29 -14.64 -9.92
N SER A 128 18.60 -13.43 -10.35
CA SER A 128 18.11 -12.86 -11.62
C SER A 128 18.62 -13.59 -12.87
N GLU A 129 19.70 -14.38 -12.76
CA GLU A 129 20.17 -15.25 -13.85
C GLU A 129 19.14 -16.33 -14.23
N LYS A 130 18.25 -16.68 -13.31
CA LYS A 130 17.28 -17.77 -13.54
C LYS A 130 15.83 -17.40 -13.24
N TYR A 131 15.56 -16.40 -12.42
CA TYR A 131 14.24 -16.07 -11.92
C TYR A 131 13.90 -14.60 -12.16
N ASN A 132 12.60 -14.29 -12.26
CA ASN A 132 12.15 -12.92 -12.12
C ASN A 132 12.25 -12.51 -10.65
N VAL A 133 13.12 -11.55 -10.34
CA VAL A 133 13.40 -11.13 -8.97
C VAL A 133 12.87 -9.72 -8.73
N LEU A 134 11.95 -9.60 -7.80
CA LEU A 134 11.60 -8.31 -7.18
C LEU A 134 12.46 -8.13 -5.93
N LYS A 135 13.05 -6.95 -5.78
CA LYS A 135 13.81 -6.58 -4.57
C LYS A 135 13.36 -5.22 -4.07
N THR A 136 13.48 -5.00 -2.77
CA THR A 136 13.25 -3.67 -2.18
C THR A 136 14.19 -2.64 -2.81
N GLU A 137 13.62 -1.51 -3.25
CA GLU A 137 14.41 -0.40 -3.80
C GLU A 137 15.18 0.33 -2.69
N GLY A 138 16.42 0.67 -2.98
CA GLY A 138 17.26 1.44 -2.08
C GLY A 138 17.30 0.87 -0.66
N ASN A 139 16.92 1.68 0.32
CA ASN A 139 16.85 1.36 1.74
C ASN A 139 15.40 1.31 2.27
N PHE A 140 14.42 0.92 1.47
CA PHE A 140 13.03 0.73 1.89
C PHE A 140 12.93 -0.46 2.85
N ASN A 141 13.49 -0.29 4.04
CA ASN A 141 13.61 -1.30 5.09
C ASN A 141 12.87 -0.88 6.39
N ASN A 142 12.03 0.12 6.30
CA ASN A 142 11.20 0.59 7.41
C ASN A 142 9.76 0.06 7.28
N GLU A 143 8.95 0.36 8.27
CA GLU A 143 7.56 -0.10 8.39
C GLU A 143 6.60 0.44 7.32
N ILE A 144 7.02 1.39 6.51
CA ILE A 144 6.26 1.93 5.39
C ILE A 144 6.84 1.44 4.06
N GLY A 145 8.16 1.47 3.91
CA GLY A 145 8.83 1.13 2.66
C GLY A 145 8.76 -0.36 2.32
N LEU A 146 8.82 -1.22 3.33
CA LEU A 146 8.73 -2.67 3.11
C LEU A 146 7.35 -3.11 2.59
N PRO A 147 6.22 -2.67 3.17
CA PRO A 147 4.90 -2.97 2.63
C PRO A 147 4.64 -2.46 1.21
N LEU A 148 5.31 -1.40 0.78
CA LEU A 148 5.16 -0.82 -0.56
C LEU A 148 6.01 -1.51 -1.63
N THR A 149 6.83 -2.50 -1.27
CA THR A 149 7.62 -3.31 -2.23
C THR A 149 6.79 -4.47 -2.76
#